data_aec826d77e84ab9adae1f8c4f4aff594
#
_entry.id   aec826d77e84ab9adae1f8c4f4aff594
#
_cell.length_a   1.000
_cell.length_b   1.000
_cell.length_c   1.000
_cell.angle_alpha   90.00
_cell.angle_beta   90.00
_cell.angle_gamma   90.00
#
_symmetry.space_group_name_H-M   'P 1'
#
loop_
_entity.id
_entity.type
_entity.pdbx_description
1 polymer ?
#
loop_
_entity_poly.entity_id
_entity_poly.type
_entity_poly.pdbx_seq_one_letter_code
_entity_poly.pdbx_strand_id
1 'polypeptide(L)'
;MIEALQDFLIQVTLFDYIFFVLTIYFLFQGSRKGFVLSLLSAAKWVLAYILTIYLFPKVKPYFDGILDSEYVLDITVGVILFILIIFLILLGNKAISKVVTYTGLGSIDKVFGFFFGIAKSYILIVCLFTAIDVVYDSKKWPLNLKDSLTFPWVEKGSMYLIKVFPNQKQYEDAKEKVQDV
;
A
#
# COMPACT_ATOMS: atom_id res chain seq x y z
N MET A 1 35.95 -3.39 -13.00
CA MET A 1 34.87 -4.01 -12.18
C MET A 1 34.73 -3.31 -10.83
N ILE A 2 35.80 -3.05 -10.08
CA ILE A 2 35.75 -2.31 -8.80
C ILE A 2 35.37 -0.84 -9.03
N GLU A 3 35.94 -0.17 -10.04
CA GLU A 3 35.62 1.21 -10.42
C GLU A 3 34.16 1.36 -10.85
N ALA A 4 33.63 0.43 -11.67
CA ALA A 4 32.23 0.45 -12.06
C ALA A 4 31.27 0.23 -10.89
N LEU A 5 31.66 -0.53 -9.87
CA LEU A 5 30.93 -0.67 -8.61
C LEU A 5 30.97 0.60 -7.75
N GLN A 6 32.12 1.28 -7.72
CA GLN A 6 32.26 2.55 -7.01
C GLN A 6 31.44 3.65 -7.66
N ASP A 7 31.47 3.76 -9.00
CA ASP A 7 30.67 4.74 -9.75
C ASP A 7 29.17 4.48 -9.58
N PHE A 8 28.76 3.21 -9.55
CA PHE A 8 27.36 2.83 -9.26
C PHE A 8 26.95 3.22 -7.84
N LEU A 9 27.81 2.96 -6.84
CA LEU A 9 27.50 3.30 -5.43
C LEU A 9 27.43 4.81 -5.19
N ILE A 10 28.17 5.61 -5.95
CA ILE A 10 28.16 7.07 -5.87
C ILE A 10 26.85 7.64 -6.48
N GLN A 11 26.28 6.97 -7.49
CA GLN A 11 25.01 7.37 -8.14
C GLN A 11 23.75 6.97 -7.35
N VAL A 12 23.89 6.03 -6.39
CA VAL A 12 22.74 5.55 -5.60
C VAL A 12 22.37 6.56 -4.53
N THR A 13 21.18 7.08 -4.57
CA THR A 13 20.64 8.03 -3.57
C THR A 13 20.12 7.31 -2.32
N LEU A 14 19.88 8.06 -1.25
CA LEU A 14 19.27 7.52 -0.03
C LEU A 14 17.90 6.88 -0.33
N PHE A 15 17.15 7.42 -1.28
CA PHE A 15 15.87 6.87 -1.71
C PHE A 15 16.04 5.47 -2.33
N ASP A 16 17.06 5.29 -3.17
CA ASP A 16 17.36 4.00 -3.78
C ASP A 16 17.77 2.95 -2.72
N TYR A 17 18.55 3.35 -1.71
CA TYR A 17 18.88 2.45 -0.60
C TYR A 17 17.65 1.97 0.13
N ILE A 18 16.70 2.86 0.46
CA ILE A 18 15.43 2.49 1.08
C ILE A 18 14.65 1.54 0.18
N PHE A 19 14.57 1.85 -1.13
CA PHE A 19 13.89 1.03 -2.12
C PHE A 19 14.48 -0.39 -2.17
N PHE A 20 15.81 -0.51 -2.29
CA PHE A 20 16.48 -1.80 -2.37
C PHE A 20 16.35 -2.59 -1.07
N VAL A 21 16.53 -1.97 0.09
CA VAL A 21 16.41 -2.64 1.39
C VAL A 21 14.99 -3.21 1.56
N LEU A 22 13.96 -2.43 1.28
CA LEU A 22 12.58 -2.89 1.34
C LEU A 22 12.31 -4.01 0.33
N THR A 23 12.80 -3.86 -0.89
CA THR A 23 12.62 -4.88 -1.94
C THR A 23 13.30 -6.18 -1.56
N ILE A 24 14.54 -6.15 -1.08
CA ILE A 24 15.27 -7.32 -0.61
C ILE A 24 14.53 -7.99 0.56
N TYR A 25 14.04 -7.21 1.52
CA TYR A 25 13.27 -7.73 2.65
C TYR A 25 12.02 -8.48 2.20
N PHE A 26 11.19 -7.89 1.32
CA PHE A 26 9.96 -8.52 0.83
C PHE A 26 10.24 -9.71 -0.08
N LEU A 27 11.31 -9.68 -0.84
CA LEU A 27 11.79 -10.77 -1.67
C LEU A 27 12.14 -12.00 -0.81
N PHE A 28 12.93 -11.81 0.25
CA PHE A 28 13.24 -12.88 1.21
C PHE A 28 12.00 -13.37 1.94
N GLN A 29 11.12 -12.46 2.34
CA GLN A 29 9.87 -12.82 3.00
C GLN A 29 8.97 -13.66 2.08
N GLY A 30 8.84 -13.26 0.79
CA GLY A 30 8.06 -13.96 -0.22
C GLY A 30 8.62 -15.35 -0.51
N SER A 31 9.95 -15.47 -0.69
CA SER A 31 10.62 -16.76 -0.92
C SER A 31 10.49 -17.71 0.27
N ARG A 32 10.50 -17.19 1.49
CA ARG A 32 10.36 -18.02 2.71
C ARG A 32 8.93 -18.49 2.93
N LYS A 33 7.94 -17.61 2.73
CA LYS A 33 6.52 -17.93 2.94
C LYS A 33 5.91 -18.71 1.78
N GLY A 34 6.47 -18.54 0.59
CA GLY A 34 5.87 -19.01 -0.65
C GLY A 34 4.78 -18.07 -1.18
N PHE A 35 4.40 -18.29 -2.43
CA PHE A 35 3.41 -17.49 -3.14
C PHE A 35 2.02 -17.60 -2.52
N VAL A 36 1.56 -18.83 -2.25
CA VAL A 36 0.20 -19.07 -1.72
C VAL A 36 -0.01 -18.36 -0.39
N LEU A 37 0.93 -18.49 0.56
CA LEU A 37 0.82 -17.80 1.85
C LEU A 37 0.94 -16.29 1.72
N SER A 38 1.77 -15.81 0.80
CA SER A 38 1.93 -14.39 0.54
C SER A 38 0.69 -13.79 -0.10
N LEU A 39 0.07 -14.51 -1.04
CA LEU A 39 -1.20 -14.13 -1.68
C LEU A 39 -2.35 -14.11 -0.68
N LEU A 40 -2.48 -15.14 0.16
CA LEU A 40 -3.48 -15.18 1.23
C LEU A 40 -3.28 -14.03 2.24
N SER A 41 -2.02 -13.68 2.52
CA SER A 41 -1.72 -12.53 3.35
C SER A 41 -2.17 -11.22 2.70
N ALA A 42 -2.01 -11.06 1.39
CA ALA A 42 -2.51 -9.90 0.65
C ALA A 42 -4.05 -9.88 0.58
N ALA A 43 -4.67 -11.04 0.37
CA ALA A 43 -6.13 -11.17 0.30
C ALA A 43 -6.84 -10.67 1.56
N LYS A 44 -6.20 -10.75 2.74
CA LYS A 44 -6.75 -10.19 3.99
C LYS A 44 -6.94 -8.68 3.93
N TRP A 45 -6.03 -7.97 3.30
CA TRP A 45 -6.11 -6.52 3.11
C TRP A 45 -7.24 -6.15 2.15
N VAL A 46 -7.37 -6.93 1.07
CA VAL A 46 -8.48 -6.76 0.11
C VAL A 46 -9.82 -7.04 0.79
N LEU A 47 -9.89 -8.10 1.60
CA LEU A 47 -11.08 -8.42 2.38
C LEU A 47 -11.43 -7.31 3.39
N ALA A 48 -10.43 -6.78 4.10
CA ALA A 48 -10.63 -5.65 5.00
C ALA A 48 -11.18 -4.43 4.26
N TYR A 49 -10.65 -4.13 3.09
CA TYR A 49 -11.12 -3.02 2.25
C TYR A 49 -12.57 -3.20 1.80
N ILE A 50 -12.92 -4.38 1.29
CA ILE A 50 -14.30 -4.70 0.88
C ILE A 50 -15.27 -4.57 2.07
N LEU A 51 -14.91 -5.12 3.23
CA LEU A 51 -15.72 -5.02 4.44
C LEU A 51 -15.86 -3.58 4.91
N THR A 52 -14.80 -2.77 4.77
CA THR A 52 -14.85 -1.34 5.11
C THR A 52 -15.87 -0.62 4.24
N ILE A 53 -15.81 -0.79 2.92
CA ILE A 53 -16.79 -0.18 2.01
C ILE A 53 -18.22 -0.62 2.34
N TYR A 54 -18.42 -1.89 2.63
CA TYR A 54 -19.75 -2.43 2.95
C TYR A 54 -20.31 -1.91 4.28
N LEU A 55 -19.45 -1.75 5.28
CA LEU A 55 -19.85 -1.30 6.62
C LEU A 55 -19.88 0.23 6.74
N PHE A 56 -19.11 0.94 5.94
CA PHE A 56 -18.98 2.40 6.00
C PHE A 56 -20.34 3.12 6.01
N PRO A 57 -21.28 2.87 5.07
CA PRO A 57 -22.58 3.56 5.05
C PRO A 57 -23.47 3.24 6.27
N LYS A 58 -23.20 2.13 6.96
CA LYS A 58 -23.92 1.75 8.17
C LYS A 58 -23.35 2.41 9.42
N VAL A 59 -22.05 2.68 9.42
CA VAL A 59 -21.32 3.22 10.57
C VAL A 59 -21.29 4.75 10.53
N LYS A 60 -21.15 5.35 9.35
CA LYS A 60 -21.07 6.81 9.16
C LYS A 60 -22.18 7.59 9.89
N PRO A 61 -23.48 7.22 9.83
CA PRO A 61 -24.55 8.00 10.45
C PRO A 61 -24.41 8.19 11.97
N TYR A 62 -23.67 7.31 12.65
CA TYR A 62 -23.40 7.44 14.09
C TYR A 62 -22.37 8.53 14.43
N PHE A 63 -21.64 9.01 13.41
CA PHE A 63 -20.58 9.99 13.55
C PHE A 63 -20.93 11.33 12.88
N ASP A 64 -22.08 11.43 12.21
CA ASP A 64 -22.52 12.66 11.56
C ASP A 64 -22.60 13.82 12.56
N GLY A 65 -22.05 14.97 12.17
CA GLY A 65 -22.03 16.19 12.98
C GLY A 65 -20.90 16.29 14.01
N ILE A 66 -19.98 15.32 14.09
CA ILE A 66 -18.82 15.38 14.99
C ILE A 66 -17.74 16.33 14.46
N LEU A 67 -17.61 16.44 13.13
CA LEU A 67 -16.65 17.31 12.46
C LEU A 67 -17.37 18.26 11.51
N ASP A 68 -16.88 19.51 11.43
CA ASP A 68 -17.43 20.53 10.54
C ASP A 68 -17.28 20.19 9.06
N SER A 69 -16.24 19.43 8.71
CA SER A 69 -15.99 18.98 7.33
C SER A 69 -16.41 17.53 7.16
N GLU A 70 -17.46 17.30 6.39
CA GLU A 70 -17.96 15.97 6.04
C GLU A 70 -16.91 15.11 5.29
N TYR A 71 -16.09 15.75 4.44
CA TYR A 71 -14.98 15.08 3.76
C TYR A 71 -13.93 14.55 4.76
N VAL A 72 -13.55 15.35 5.75
CA VAL A 72 -12.60 14.92 6.79
C VAL A 72 -13.21 13.82 7.66
N LEU A 73 -14.50 13.94 7.98
CA LEU A 73 -15.24 12.92 8.73
C LEU A 73 -15.26 11.59 8.00
N ASP A 74 -15.59 11.60 6.69
CA ASP A 74 -15.66 10.39 5.87
C ASP A 74 -14.31 9.67 5.79
N ILE A 75 -13.23 10.42 5.56
CA ILE A 75 -11.87 9.85 5.56
C ILE A 75 -11.52 9.27 6.93
N THR A 76 -11.78 10.02 7.99
CA THR A 76 -11.43 9.61 9.36
C THR A 76 -12.18 8.34 9.76
N VAL A 77 -13.50 8.31 9.55
CA VAL A 77 -14.34 7.14 9.85
C VAL A 77 -13.90 5.95 8.99
N GLY A 78 -13.64 6.16 7.69
CA GLY A 78 -13.17 5.12 6.78
C GLY A 78 -11.84 4.50 7.22
N VAL A 79 -10.86 5.33 7.58
CA VAL A 79 -9.55 4.88 8.05
C VAL A 79 -9.65 4.13 9.38
N ILE A 80 -10.39 4.67 10.36
CA ILE A 80 -10.57 4.01 11.67
C ILE A 80 -11.27 2.65 11.48
N LEU A 81 -12.34 2.61 10.68
CA LEU A 81 -13.07 1.39 10.40
C LEU A 81 -12.19 0.34 9.71
N PHE A 82 -11.37 0.76 8.73
CA PHE A 82 -10.42 -0.13 8.07
C PHE A 82 -9.39 -0.71 9.03
N ILE A 83 -8.80 0.12 9.90
CA ILE A 83 -7.84 -0.33 10.92
C ILE A 83 -8.50 -1.33 11.88
N LEU A 84 -9.72 -1.07 12.31
CA LEU A 84 -10.46 -1.96 13.19
C LEU A 84 -10.75 -3.31 12.52
N ILE A 85 -11.21 -3.30 11.28
CA ILE A 85 -11.52 -4.51 10.53
C ILE A 85 -10.26 -5.34 10.27
N ILE A 86 -9.15 -4.71 9.83
CA ILE A 86 -7.90 -5.46 9.60
C ILE A 86 -7.37 -6.05 10.91
N PHE A 87 -7.52 -5.34 12.02
CA PHE A 87 -7.16 -5.84 13.34
C PHE A 87 -7.96 -7.09 13.72
N LEU A 88 -9.29 -7.08 13.51
CA LEU A 88 -10.16 -8.24 13.77
C LEU A 88 -9.79 -9.42 12.87
N ILE A 89 -9.49 -9.19 11.58
CA ILE A 89 -9.04 -10.23 10.66
C ILE A 89 -7.71 -10.83 11.12
N LEU A 90 -6.78 -10.00 11.60
CA LEU A 90 -5.49 -10.46 12.12
C LEU A 90 -5.62 -11.25 13.42
N LEU A 91 -6.55 -10.90 14.30
CA LEU A 91 -6.85 -11.69 15.50
C LEU A 91 -7.39 -13.09 15.15
N GLY A 92 -8.26 -13.18 14.13
CA GLY A 92 -8.78 -14.46 13.63
C GLY A 92 -7.73 -15.35 12.92
N ASN A 93 -6.57 -14.80 12.61
CA ASN A 93 -5.54 -15.45 11.79
C ASN A 93 -4.91 -16.72 12.40
N LYS A 94 -4.93 -16.87 13.73
CA LYS A 94 -4.38 -18.07 14.40
C LYS A 94 -5.09 -19.36 13.98
N ALA A 95 -6.35 -19.29 13.58
CA ALA A 95 -7.13 -20.44 13.12
C ALA A 95 -6.79 -20.82 11.66
N ILE A 96 -6.51 -19.84 10.80
CA ILE A 96 -6.31 -20.04 9.36
C ILE A 96 -4.89 -20.52 9.05
N SER A 97 -3.88 -20.09 9.80
CA SER A 97 -2.49 -20.48 9.57
C SER A 97 -2.22 -21.98 9.75
N LYS A 98 -3.00 -22.68 10.55
CA LYS A 98 -2.90 -24.14 10.71
C LYS A 98 -3.34 -24.92 9.48
N VAL A 99 -4.29 -24.41 8.70
CA VAL A 99 -4.84 -25.10 7.52
C VAL A 99 -3.89 -24.99 6.32
N VAL A 100 -3.14 -23.90 6.21
CA VAL A 100 -2.32 -23.59 5.04
C VAL A 100 -0.92 -24.20 5.10
N THR A 101 -0.48 -24.68 6.26
CA THR A 101 0.84 -25.32 6.42
C THR A 101 0.98 -26.62 5.61
N TYR A 102 -0.13 -27.20 5.15
CA TYR A 102 -0.17 -28.48 4.42
C TYR A 102 -0.11 -28.39 2.89
N THR A 103 -0.22 -27.19 2.30
CA THR A 103 -0.24 -27.00 0.84
C THR A 103 1.10 -26.54 0.27
N GLY A 104 2.19 -26.97 0.85
CA GLY A 104 3.53 -26.65 0.34
C GLY A 104 3.74 -27.20 -1.07
N LEU A 105 3.51 -26.38 -2.09
CA LEU A 105 3.83 -26.67 -3.50
C LEU A 105 5.36 -26.69 -3.77
N GLY A 106 6.18 -26.89 -2.73
CA GLY A 106 7.60 -27.10 -2.84
C GLY A 106 8.39 -25.89 -3.39
N SER A 107 9.39 -26.17 -4.20
CA SER A 107 10.31 -25.15 -4.75
C SER A 107 9.63 -24.15 -5.68
N ILE A 108 8.61 -24.56 -6.40
CA ILE A 108 7.86 -23.72 -7.36
C ILE A 108 7.15 -22.58 -6.62
N ASP A 109 6.48 -22.89 -5.50
CA ASP A 109 5.79 -21.88 -4.68
C ASP A 109 6.76 -20.82 -4.12
N LYS A 110 7.99 -21.21 -3.78
CA LYS A 110 9.03 -20.27 -3.32
C LYS A 110 9.50 -19.33 -4.43
N VAL A 111 9.63 -19.84 -5.68
CA VAL A 111 10.01 -19.02 -6.83
C VAL A 111 8.92 -18.00 -7.15
N PHE A 112 7.65 -18.42 -7.19
CA PHE A 112 6.55 -17.47 -7.37
C PHE A 112 6.44 -16.51 -6.19
N GLY A 113 6.72 -16.93 -4.96
CA GLY A 113 6.78 -16.11 -3.78
C GLY A 113 7.84 -15.01 -3.87
N PHE A 114 9.00 -15.31 -4.47
CA PHE A 114 10.06 -14.35 -4.77
C PHE A 114 9.56 -13.22 -5.67
N PHE A 115 8.97 -13.56 -6.83
CA PHE A 115 8.43 -12.56 -7.76
C PHE A 115 7.28 -11.75 -7.14
N PHE A 116 6.41 -12.41 -6.38
CA PHE A 116 5.33 -11.74 -5.66
C PHE A 116 5.87 -10.77 -4.59
N GLY A 117 6.98 -11.12 -3.93
CA GLY A 117 7.67 -10.24 -2.99
C GLY A 117 8.15 -8.94 -3.64
N ILE A 118 8.71 -9.02 -4.86
CA ILE A 118 9.14 -7.84 -5.63
C ILE A 118 7.92 -6.96 -5.98
N ALA A 119 6.86 -7.55 -6.54
CA ALA A 119 5.66 -6.81 -6.89
C ALA A 119 5.02 -6.13 -5.66
N LYS A 120 4.95 -6.86 -4.54
CA LYS A 120 4.43 -6.33 -3.27
C LYS A 120 5.26 -5.17 -2.74
N SER A 121 6.60 -5.25 -2.79
CA SER A 121 7.48 -4.18 -2.34
C SER A 121 7.27 -2.92 -3.16
N TYR A 122 7.20 -3.04 -4.48
CA TYR A 122 6.95 -1.92 -5.38
C TYR A 122 5.63 -1.21 -5.07
N ILE A 123 4.53 -1.97 -4.98
CA ILE A 123 3.21 -1.42 -4.65
C ILE A 123 3.24 -0.70 -3.31
N LEU A 124 3.86 -1.30 -2.28
CA LEU A 124 3.96 -0.70 -0.94
C LEU A 124 4.77 0.61 -0.96
N ILE A 125 5.90 0.63 -1.66
CA ILE A 125 6.74 1.83 -1.78
C ILE A 125 5.99 2.93 -2.51
N VAL A 126 5.30 2.62 -3.61
CA VAL A 126 4.47 3.58 -4.35
C VAL A 126 3.37 4.14 -3.45
N CYS A 127 2.65 3.29 -2.71
CA CYS A 127 1.60 3.74 -1.79
C CYS A 127 2.14 4.64 -0.67
N LEU A 128 3.27 4.25 -0.05
CA LEU A 128 3.90 5.06 1.01
C LEU A 128 4.40 6.40 0.48
N PHE A 129 5.07 6.38 -0.68
CA PHE A 129 5.54 7.61 -1.33
C PHE A 129 4.35 8.53 -1.63
N THR A 130 3.30 8.01 -2.28
CA THR A 130 2.10 8.79 -2.61
C THR A 130 1.45 9.38 -1.37
N ALA A 131 1.30 8.60 -0.31
CA ALA A 131 0.70 9.07 0.94
C ALA A 131 1.49 10.22 1.58
N ILE A 132 2.82 10.13 1.56
CA ILE A 132 3.69 11.18 2.10
C ILE A 132 3.70 12.41 1.17
N ASP A 133 3.77 12.21 -0.15
CA ASP A 133 3.81 13.28 -1.15
C ASP A 133 2.54 14.14 -1.13
N VAL A 134 1.37 13.53 -0.92
CA VAL A 134 0.09 14.23 -0.77
C VAL A 134 0.07 15.13 0.48
N VAL A 135 0.70 14.70 1.57
CA VAL A 135 0.76 15.47 2.83
C VAL A 135 1.90 16.50 2.79
N TYR A 136 3.03 16.13 2.24
CA TYR A 136 4.23 16.94 2.17
C TYR A 136 4.91 16.79 0.81
N ASP A 137 4.79 17.80 -0.04
CA ASP A 137 5.29 17.83 -1.42
C ASP A 137 6.74 17.33 -1.49
N SER A 138 6.96 16.28 -2.26
CA SER A 138 8.27 15.64 -2.47
C SER A 138 9.36 16.59 -2.97
N LYS A 139 8.98 17.67 -3.65
CA LYS A 139 9.90 18.73 -4.09
C LYS A 139 10.57 19.48 -2.93
N LYS A 140 9.99 19.42 -1.74
CA LYS A 140 10.50 20.06 -0.52
C LYS A 140 11.32 19.11 0.35
N TRP A 141 11.46 17.84 -0.06
CA TRP A 141 12.22 16.88 0.72
C TRP A 141 13.72 17.18 0.65
N PRO A 142 14.46 17.01 1.75
CA PRO A 142 15.91 17.19 1.76
C PRO A 142 16.62 15.98 1.10
N LEU A 143 16.02 15.41 0.07
CA LEU A 143 16.51 14.23 -0.65
C LEU A 143 16.67 14.58 -2.12
N ASN A 144 17.77 14.14 -2.72
CA ASN A 144 18.05 14.31 -4.14
C ASN A 144 17.29 13.25 -4.97
N LEU A 145 15.96 13.41 -5.08
CA LEU A 145 15.08 12.43 -5.75
C LEU A 145 15.33 12.37 -7.26
N LYS A 146 15.77 13.49 -7.86
CA LYS A 146 15.98 13.58 -9.32
C LYS A 146 17.13 12.70 -9.82
N ASP A 147 18.13 12.47 -8.98
CA ASP A 147 19.31 11.66 -9.29
C ASP A 147 19.11 10.18 -8.94
N SER A 148 17.95 9.83 -8.37
CA SER A 148 17.61 8.46 -8.00
C SER A 148 17.29 7.59 -9.21
N LEU A 149 17.82 6.38 -9.21
CA LEU A 149 17.58 5.37 -10.24
C LEU A 149 16.16 4.80 -10.19
N THR A 150 15.60 4.67 -9.00
CA THR A 150 14.30 4.02 -8.76
C THR A 150 13.15 5.01 -8.66
N PHE A 151 13.42 6.27 -8.36
CA PHE A 151 12.41 7.31 -8.19
C PHE A 151 11.50 7.49 -9.41
N PRO A 152 11.98 7.51 -10.68
CA PRO A 152 11.10 7.67 -11.84
C PRO A 152 10.02 6.60 -11.96
N TRP A 153 10.31 5.37 -11.49
CA TRP A 153 9.33 4.29 -11.48
C TRP A 153 8.29 4.47 -10.38
N VAL A 154 8.73 4.91 -9.21
CA VAL A 154 7.85 5.17 -8.07
C VAL A 154 6.97 6.39 -8.34
N GLU A 155 7.51 7.47 -8.88
CA GLU A 155 6.77 8.67 -9.29
C GLU A 155 5.68 8.34 -10.32
N LYS A 156 6.03 7.54 -11.35
CA LYS A 156 5.05 7.10 -12.35
C LYS A 156 3.92 6.29 -11.71
N GLY A 157 4.24 5.37 -10.80
CA GLY A 157 3.26 4.61 -10.04
C GLY A 157 2.36 5.51 -9.18
N SER A 158 2.95 6.50 -8.50
CA SER A 158 2.24 7.50 -7.70
C SER A 158 1.25 8.32 -8.53
N MET A 159 1.68 8.80 -9.71
CA MET A 159 0.80 9.53 -10.61
C MET A 159 -0.43 8.72 -11.04
N TYR A 160 -0.28 7.40 -11.24
CA TYR A 160 -1.44 6.53 -11.50
C TYR A 160 -2.37 6.43 -10.29
N LEU A 161 -1.82 6.29 -9.09
CA LEU A 161 -2.63 6.23 -7.87
C LEU A 161 -3.40 7.53 -7.65
N ILE A 162 -2.75 8.68 -7.76
CA ILE A 162 -3.39 10.00 -7.56
C ILE A 162 -4.55 10.21 -8.54
N LYS A 163 -4.43 9.71 -9.78
CA LYS A 163 -5.54 9.80 -10.76
C LYS A 163 -6.75 8.94 -10.40
N VAL A 164 -6.54 7.87 -9.64
CA VAL A 164 -7.62 6.96 -9.21
C VAL A 164 -8.32 7.49 -7.95
N PHE A 165 -7.61 8.24 -7.10
CA PHE A 165 -8.19 8.83 -5.91
C PHE A 165 -8.83 10.19 -6.25
N PRO A 166 -10.15 10.37 -6.06
CA PRO A 166 -10.79 11.66 -6.25
C PRO A 166 -10.22 12.67 -5.26
N ASN A 167 -9.91 13.88 -5.75
CA ASN A 167 -9.60 15.00 -4.88
C ASN A 167 -10.89 15.54 -4.25
N GLN A 168 -10.78 16.42 -3.23
CA GLN A 168 -11.92 16.96 -2.52
C GLN A 168 -12.99 17.55 -3.46
N LYS A 169 -12.57 18.30 -4.49
CA LYS A 169 -13.49 18.90 -5.48
C LYS A 169 -14.27 17.84 -6.28
N GLN A 170 -13.60 16.78 -6.71
CA GLN A 170 -14.27 15.68 -7.43
C GLN A 170 -15.23 14.91 -6.52
N TYR A 171 -14.91 14.81 -5.23
CA TYR A 171 -15.81 14.22 -4.23
C TYR A 171 -17.07 15.06 -4.03
N GLU A 172 -16.91 16.38 -3.88
CA GLU A 172 -18.02 17.33 -3.75
C GLU A 172 -18.90 17.33 -4.99
N ASP A 173 -18.32 17.41 -6.21
CA ASP A 173 -19.04 17.35 -7.50
C ASP A 173 -19.80 16.02 -7.66
N ALA A 174 -19.22 14.90 -7.21
CA ALA A 174 -19.88 13.59 -7.26
C ALA A 174 -21.07 13.51 -6.29
N LYS A 175 -20.93 14.11 -5.10
CA LYS A 175 -21.98 14.14 -4.09
C LYS A 175 -23.16 14.99 -4.53
N GLU A 176 -22.91 16.17 -5.11
CA GLU A 176 -23.97 17.06 -5.66
C GLU A 176 -24.79 16.34 -6.72
N LYS A 177 -24.14 15.63 -7.65
CA LYS A 177 -24.84 14.84 -8.69
C LYS A 177 -25.69 13.70 -8.15
N VAL A 178 -25.38 13.15 -6.98
CA VAL A 178 -26.17 12.06 -6.37
C VAL A 178 -27.38 12.63 -5.60
N GLN A 179 -27.30 13.86 -5.10
CA GLN A 179 -28.41 14.52 -4.41
C GLN A 179 -29.46 15.08 -5.37
N ASP A 180 -29.12 15.28 -6.64
CA ASP A 180 -30.01 15.80 -7.68
C ASP A 180 -30.83 14.68 -8.40
N VAL A 181 -30.70 13.41 -7.98
CA VAL A 181 -31.42 12.24 -8.48
C VAL A 181 -32.42 11.73 -7.45
#